data_509458615be6454383d3886102fe794e
#
_entry.id   509458615be6454383d3886102fe794e
#
_cell.length_a   1.000
_cell.length_b   1.000
_cell.length_c   1.000
_cell.angle_alpha   90.00
_cell.angle_beta   90.00
_cell.angle_gamma   90.00
#
_symmetry.space_group_name_H-M   'P 1'
#
loop_
_entity.id
_entity.type
_entity.pdbx_description
1 polymer ?
#
loop_
_entity_poly.entity_id
_entity_poly.type
_entity_poly.pdbx_seq_one_letter_code
_entity_poly.pdbx_strand_id
1 'polypeptide(L)'
;MNLEELKKNHKTNYLAGVLERLNNEEKEILEMLVKDNSLKEMANSELKSIQEQREATEKQIQDILDKEEEEEEFPNEIILEVRAGAGGDEASLFAWELAHMYEKFSEMENWQWKTNYESKNDLGGYKEASFEIKGKDVYKKMRYETGVHRVQRIPATEKNGRVHTSTASVAILPIRKKVNFEINPADIEMEYSRSGGKGGQNVNKVETAVRLIHKPTGLDVRCTNERSQVANREKAMAILSAKLQQLEEEKEAKKYSGERKAQIGTGDRSEKIRTYNFPQDRITDHRIKKSWHNLPKIMEGGIGDIISAIESGETGNEEEE
;
A
#
# COMPACT_ATOMS: atom_id res chain seq x y z
N MET A 1 -18.98 -16.26 10.51
CA MET A 1 -18.49 -14.87 10.71
C MET A 1 -18.38 -14.57 12.19
N ASN A 2 -17.28 -13.97 12.65
CA ASN A 2 -17.09 -13.63 14.06
C ASN A 2 -17.70 -12.24 14.33
N LEU A 3 -18.85 -12.19 15.00
CA LEU A 3 -19.58 -10.96 15.28
C LEU A 3 -18.78 -9.92 16.07
N GLU A 4 -17.85 -10.36 16.94
CA GLU A 4 -17.02 -9.43 17.71
C GLU A 4 -15.96 -8.72 16.85
N GLU A 5 -15.42 -9.38 15.85
CA GLU A 5 -14.49 -8.78 14.88
C GLU A 5 -15.21 -7.80 13.95
N LEU A 6 -16.40 -8.18 13.49
CA LEU A 6 -17.23 -7.31 12.66
C LEU A 6 -17.67 -6.02 13.38
N LYS A 7 -17.90 -6.07 14.69
CA LYS A 7 -18.22 -4.90 15.53
C LYS A 7 -17.01 -3.98 15.73
N LYS A 8 -15.79 -4.49 15.65
CA LYS A 8 -14.58 -3.67 15.76
C LYS A 8 -14.27 -2.91 14.46
N ASN A 9 -14.70 -3.43 13.33
CA ASN A 9 -14.51 -2.77 12.04
C ASN A 9 -15.54 -1.65 11.86
N HIS A 10 -15.06 -0.42 11.64
CA HIS A 10 -15.88 0.78 11.54
C HIS A 10 -16.92 0.72 10.38
N LYS A 11 -16.60 0.02 9.29
CA LYS A 11 -17.49 -0.09 8.12
C LYS A 11 -18.59 -1.16 8.29
N THR A 12 -18.31 -2.22 9.06
CA THR A 12 -19.24 -3.34 9.26
C THR A 12 -19.99 -3.30 10.59
N ASN A 13 -19.60 -2.41 11.52
CA ASN A 13 -20.18 -2.31 12.87
C ASN A 13 -21.71 -2.19 12.87
N TYR A 14 -22.25 -1.32 12.01
CA TYR A 14 -23.71 -1.14 11.90
C TYR A 14 -24.43 -2.42 11.46
N LEU A 15 -23.91 -3.08 10.41
CA LEU A 15 -24.48 -4.32 9.89
C LEU A 15 -24.32 -5.50 10.86
N ALA A 16 -23.23 -5.53 11.63
CA ALA A 16 -23.04 -6.50 12.70
C ALA A 16 -24.10 -6.35 13.81
N GLY A 17 -24.47 -5.11 14.14
CA GLY A 17 -25.59 -4.83 15.06
C GLY A 17 -26.94 -5.28 14.52
N VAL A 18 -27.19 -5.13 13.22
CA VAL A 18 -28.39 -5.64 12.55
C VAL A 18 -28.44 -7.17 12.60
N LEU A 19 -27.34 -7.86 12.29
CA LEU A 19 -27.25 -9.31 12.39
C LEU A 19 -27.52 -9.84 13.79
N GLU A 20 -26.96 -9.18 14.81
CA GLU A 20 -27.19 -9.56 16.21
C GLU A 20 -28.70 -9.45 16.58
N ARG A 21 -29.35 -8.35 16.14
CA ARG A 21 -30.79 -8.17 16.37
C ARG A 21 -31.61 -9.25 15.66
N LEU A 22 -31.33 -9.56 14.39
CA LEU A 22 -32.02 -10.62 13.66
C LEU A 22 -31.85 -12.01 14.31
N ASN A 23 -30.65 -12.30 14.81
CA ASN A 23 -30.38 -13.55 15.53
C ASN A 23 -31.14 -13.65 16.86
N ASN A 24 -31.37 -12.51 17.55
CA ASN A 24 -32.17 -12.48 18.76
C ASN A 24 -33.66 -12.64 18.46
N GLU A 25 -34.18 -11.97 17.42
CA GLU A 25 -35.57 -12.12 16.95
C GLU A 25 -35.86 -13.57 16.51
N GLU A 26 -34.92 -14.22 15.79
CA GLU A 26 -35.04 -15.65 15.43
C GLU A 26 -35.15 -16.54 16.68
N LYS A 27 -34.34 -16.30 17.72
CA LYS A 27 -34.40 -17.05 18.98
C LYS A 27 -35.73 -16.86 19.71
N GLU A 28 -36.21 -15.62 19.79
CA GLU A 28 -37.50 -15.31 20.44
C GLU A 28 -38.66 -16.02 19.76
N ILE A 29 -38.72 -16.01 18.41
CA ILE A 29 -39.76 -16.70 17.65
C ILE A 29 -39.69 -18.22 17.86
N LEU A 30 -38.47 -18.80 17.86
CA LEU A 30 -38.29 -20.23 18.15
C LEU A 30 -38.73 -20.61 19.56
N GLU A 31 -38.49 -19.75 20.57
CA GLU A 31 -38.93 -19.97 21.93
C GLU A 31 -40.47 -19.88 22.05
N MET A 32 -41.10 -18.98 21.30
CA MET A 32 -42.56 -18.86 21.22
C MET A 32 -43.20 -20.09 20.59
N LEU A 33 -42.62 -20.63 19.53
CA LEU A 33 -43.07 -21.87 18.86
C LEU A 33 -43.06 -23.09 19.76
N VAL A 34 -42.07 -23.14 20.68
CA VAL A 34 -41.99 -24.25 21.67
C VAL A 34 -43.16 -24.17 22.70
N LYS A 35 -43.64 -22.92 22.99
CA LYS A 35 -44.67 -22.70 24.01
C LYS A 35 -46.12 -22.82 23.43
N ASP A 36 -46.31 -22.43 22.17
CA ASP A 36 -47.64 -22.45 21.55
C ASP A 36 -47.59 -22.90 20.08
N ASN A 37 -48.09 -24.08 19.81
CA ASN A 37 -48.04 -24.70 18.48
C ASN A 37 -49.15 -24.15 17.52
N SER A 38 -50.07 -23.31 18.03
CA SER A 38 -51.15 -22.69 17.20
C SER A 38 -50.67 -21.60 16.26
N LEU A 39 -49.49 -21.01 16.53
CA LEU A 39 -48.90 -19.91 15.77
C LEU A 39 -47.89 -20.35 14.68
N LYS A 40 -47.86 -21.65 14.38
CA LYS A 40 -46.83 -22.26 13.53
C LYS A 40 -46.74 -21.68 12.11
N GLU A 41 -47.87 -21.38 11.47
CA GLU A 41 -47.85 -20.83 10.11
C GLU A 41 -47.34 -19.39 10.08
N MET A 42 -47.72 -18.56 11.06
CA MET A 42 -47.32 -17.18 11.18
C MET A 42 -45.81 -17.08 11.53
N ALA A 43 -45.37 -17.87 12.49
CA ALA A 43 -43.97 -17.95 12.89
C ALA A 43 -43.06 -18.46 11.75
N ASN A 44 -43.51 -19.43 10.95
CA ASN A 44 -42.71 -19.89 9.80
C ASN A 44 -42.58 -18.80 8.71
N SER A 45 -43.59 -17.95 8.50
CA SER A 45 -43.49 -16.85 7.56
C SER A 45 -42.54 -15.77 8.05
N GLU A 46 -42.54 -15.47 9.35
CA GLU A 46 -41.59 -14.52 9.97
C GLU A 46 -40.15 -15.07 9.97
N LEU A 47 -39.93 -16.32 10.33
CA LEU A 47 -38.62 -16.96 10.26
C LEU A 47 -38.04 -16.92 8.85
N LYS A 48 -38.87 -17.13 7.82
CA LYS A 48 -38.44 -17.02 6.43
C LYS A 48 -38.00 -15.59 6.09
N SER A 49 -38.77 -14.59 6.50
CA SER A 49 -38.45 -13.18 6.31
C SER A 49 -37.11 -12.81 7.02
N ILE A 50 -36.91 -13.25 8.26
CA ILE A 50 -35.69 -13.02 9.02
C ILE A 50 -34.50 -13.69 8.32
N GLN A 51 -34.69 -14.90 7.83
CA GLN A 51 -33.62 -15.61 7.11
C GLN A 51 -33.22 -14.88 5.82
N GLU A 52 -34.17 -14.41 5.02
CA GLU A 52 -33.91 -13.61 3.81
C GLU A 52 -33.17 -12.30 4.14
N GLN A 53 -33.55 -11.60 5.22
CA GLN A 53 -32.90 -10.39 5.69
C GLN A 53 -31.46 -10.67 6.19
N ARG A 54 -31.27 -11.79 6.89
CA ARG A 54 -29.96 -12.23 7.36
C ARG A 54 -28.99 -12.52 6.21
N GLU A 55 -29.44 -13.31 5.23
CA GLU A 55 -28.66 -13.61 4.03
C GLU A 55 -28.27 -12.34 3.24
N ALA A 56 -29.21 -11.40 3.10
CA ALA A 56 -28.94 -10.12 2.45
C ALA A 56 -27.90 -9.30 3.23
N THR A 57 -27.99 -9.27 4.57
CA THR A 57 -27.04 -8.53 5.43
C THR A 57 -25.68 -9.17 5.45
N GLU A 58 -25.59 -10.51 5.52
CA GLU A 58 -24.35 -11.27 5.42
C GLU A 58 -23.63 -11.04 4.10
N LYS A 59 -24.40 -10.99 2.99
CA LYS A 59 -23.84 -10.66 1.67
C LYS A 59 -23.28 -9.24 1.62
N GLN A 60 -23.99 -8.26 2.19
CA GLN A 60 -23.48 -6.88 2.25
C GLN A 60 -22.21 -6.77 3.07
N ILE A 61 -22.09 -7.51 4.17
CA ILE A 61 -20.86 -7.55 4.98
C ILE A 61 -19.73 -8.18 4.17
N GLN A 62 -19.99 -9.29 3.47
CA GLN A 62 -18.98 -9.94 2.63
C GLN A 62 -18.50 -9.00 1.52
N ASP A 63 -19.41 -8.33 0.82
CA ASP A 63 -19.08 -7.33 -0.22
C ASP A 63 -18.21 -6.17 0.31
N ILE A 64 -18.39 -5.78 1.59
CA ILE A 64 -17.58 -4.75 2.22
C ILE A 64 -16.18 -5.28 2.56
N LEU A 65 -16.10 -6.50 3.11
CA LEU A 65 -14.83 -7.12 3.45
C LEU A 65 -13.98 -7.42 2.20
N ASP A 66 -14.61 -7.96 1.15
CA ASP A 66 -13.94 -8.23 -0.13
C ASP A 66 -13.37 -6.94 -0.75
N LYS A 67 -14.12 -5.82 -0.66
CA LYS A 67 -13.63 -4.50 -1.10
C LYS A 67 -12.49 -3.96 -0.23
N GLU A 68 -12.49 -4.22 1.07
CA GLU A 68 -11.39 -3.84 1.96
C GLU A 68 -10.12 -4.63 1.64
N GLU A 69 -10.23 -5.94 1.42
CA GLU A 69 -9.11 -6.79 0.99
C GLU A 69 -8.56 -6.30 -0.37
N GLU A 70 -9.44 -5.96 -1.32
CA GLU A 70 -9.04 -5.43 -2.62
C GLU A 70 -8.36 -4.05 -2.50
N GLU A 71 -8.84 -3.16 -1.61
CA GLU A 71 -8.20 -1.87 -1.32
C GLU A 71 -6.84 -2.03 -0.60
N GLU A 72 -6.65 -3.05 0.22
CA GLU A 72 -5.36 -3.35 0.85
C GLU A 72 -4.36 -3.94 -0.13
N GLU A 73 -4.79 -4.80 -1.04
CA GLU A 73 -3.95 -5.40 -2.08
C GLU A 73 -3.60 -4.38 -3.17
N PHE A 74 -4.57 -3.52 -3.56
CA PHE A 74 -4.42 -2.50 -4.60
C PHE A 74 -4.74 -1.10 -4.08
N PRO A 75 -3.83 -0.47 -3.32
CA PRO A 75 -4.08 0.86 -2.78
C PRO A 75 -4.29 1.90 -3.88
N ASN A 76 -5.15 2.88 -3.57
CA ASN A 76 -5.51 3.98 -4.45
C ASN A 76 -4.50 5.15 -4.43
N GLU A 77 -3.36 4.94 -3.80
CA GLU A 77 -2.27 5.91 -3.69
C GLU A 77 -0.94 5.23 -3.94
N ILE A 78 -0.12 5.80 -4.82
CA ILE A 78 1.21 5.29 -5.15
C ILE A 78 2.26 6.39 -5.15
N ILE A 79 3.52 5.98 -4.98
CA ILE A 79 4.69 6.77 -5.35
C ILE A 79 5.26 6.20 -6.64
N LEU A 80 5.30 7.03 -7.68
CA LEU A 80 6.00 6.75 -8.91
C LEU A 80 7.39 7.37 -8.82
N GLU A 81 8.42 6.57 -9.00
CA GLU A 81 9.80 7.05 -9.11
C GLU A 81 10.33 6.76 -10.50
N VAL A 82 10.96 7.75 -11.11
CA VAL A 82 11.64 7.62 -12.41
C VAL A 82 13.09 8.03 -12.24
N ARG A 83 14.00 7.20 -12.72
CA ARG A 83 15.45 7.42 -12.61
C ARG A 83 16.14 7.14 -13.95
N ALA A 84 17.05 8.03 -14.34
CA ALA A 84 17.93 7.78 -15.48
C ALA A 84 18.84 6.57 -15.23
N GLY A 85 18.93 5.68 -16.21
CA GLY A 85 19.81 4.52 -16.20
C GLY A 85 21.06 4.77 -17.07
N ALA A 86 21.44 3.77 -17.87
CA ALA A 86 22.57 3.87 -18.79
C ALA A 86 22.24 4.78 -19.98
N GLY A 87 23.10 5.79 -20.27
CA GLY A 87 22.92 6.67 -21.44
C GLY A 87 23.18 8.16 -21.18
N GLY A 88 23.56 8.54 -19.94
CA GLY A 88 23.90 9.92 -19.61
C GLY A 88 22.73 10.89 -19.77
N ASP A 89 22.95 12.01 -20.48
CA ASP A 89 21.94 13.06 -20.67
C ASP A 89 20.70 12.56 -21.41
N GLU A 90 20.87 11.67 -22.39
CA GLU A 90 19.77 11.06 -23.12
C GLU A 90 18.86 10.21 -22.23
N ALA A 91 19.46 9.45 -21.31
CA ALA A 91 18.72 8.69 -20.30
C ALA A 91 17.90 9.61 -19.39
N SER A 92 18.45 10.77 -19.03
CA SER A 92 17.75 11.76 -18.22
C SER A 92 16.58 12.43 -18.98
N LEU A 93 16.76 12.73 -20.26
CA LEU A 93 15.68 13.24 -21.12
C LEU A 93 14.57 12.19 -21.27
N PHE A 94 14.95 10.95 -21.52
CA PHE A 94 13.97 9.87 -21.61
C PHE A 94 13.21 9.63 -20.29
N ALA A 95 13.88 9.74 -19.15
CA ALA A 95 13.24 9.67 -17.84
C ALA A 95 12.19 10.79 -17.65
N TRP A 96 12.48 12.00 -18.15
CA TRP A 96 11.52 13.11 -18.15
C TRP A 96 10.31 12.81 -19.05
N GLU A 97 10.56 12.30 -20.25
CA GLU A 97 9.47 11.92 -21.20
C GLU A 97 8.58 10.82 -20.65
N LEU A 98 9.16 9.79 -19.99
CA LEU A 98 8.37 8.76 -19.32
C LEU A 98 7.50 9.35 -18.20
N ALA A 99 8.06 10.22 -17.37
CA ALA A 99 7.29 10.88 -16.32
C ALA A 99 6.12 11.69 -16.91
N HIS A 100 6.38 12.43 -18.00
CA HIS A 100 5.35 13.20 -18.69
C HIS A 100 4.26 12.30 -19.31
N MET A 101 4.64 11.18 -19.90
CA MET A 101 3.70 10.17 -20.41
C MET A 101 2.76 9.67 -19.28
N TYR A 102 3.30 9.38 -18.10
CA TYR A 102 2.48 8.94 -16.97
C TYR A 102 1.63 10.07 -16.39
N GLU A 103 2.12 11.30 -16.39
CA GLU A 103 1.35 12.48 -16.00
C GLU A 103 0.13 12.66 -16.92
N LYS A 104 0.32 12.59 -18.24
CA LYS A 104 -0.78 12.64 -19.22
C LYS A 104 -1.77 11.49 -19.07
N PHE A 105 -1.27 10.28 -18.85
CA PHE A 105 -2.14 9.14 -18.56
C PHE A 105 -2.96 9.35 -17.28
N SER A 106 -2.36 9.91 -16.24
CA SER A 106 -3.04 10.23 -14.98
C SER A 106 -4.14 11.28 -15.18
N GLU A 107 -3.90 12.30 -16.05
CA GLU A 107 -4.92 13.28 -16.43
C GLU A 107 -6.12 12.61 -17.14
N MET A 108 -5.88 11.66 -18.05
CA MET A 108 -6.93 10.92 -18.78
C MET A 108 -7.77 10.04 -17.84
N GLU A 109 -7.15 9.45 -16.83
CA GLU A 109 -7.81 8.62 -15.82
C GLU A 109 -8.44 9.45 -14.67
N ASN A 110 -8.32 10.78 -14.70
CA ASN A 110 -8.75 11.72 -13.65
C ASN A 110 -8.08 11.43 -12.29
N TRP A 111 -6.82 11.02 -12.29
CA TRP A 111 -6.03 10.86 -11.10
C TRP A 111 -5.37 12.17 -10.70
N GLN A 112 -5.15 12.37 -9.39
CA GLN A 112 -4.41 13.50 -8.87
C GLN A 112 -2.92 13.22 -8.97
N TRP A 113 -2.18 14.15 -9.57
CA TRP A 113 -0.72 14.10 -9.70
C TRP A 113 -0.07 15.17 -8.84
N LYS A 114 0.94 14.79 -8.07
CA LYS A 114 1.71 15.71 -7.23
C LYS A 114 3.19 15.35 -7.28
N THR A 115 4.02 16.34 -7.60
CA THR A 115 5.47 16.20 -7.56
C THR A 115 5.98 16.29 -6.14
N ASN A 116 6.70 15.26 -5.68
CA ASN A 116 7.35 15.21 -4.37
C ASN A 116 8.81 15.69 -4.45
N TYR A 117 9.53 15.24 -5.47
CA TYR A 117 10.95 15.53 -5.64
C TYR A 117 11.36 15.46 -7.11
N GLU A 118 12.23 16.37 -7.54
CA GLU A 118 12.84 16.39 -8.88
C GLU A 118 14.32 16.72 -8.78
N SER A 119 15.17 15.93 -9.42
CA SER A 119 16.58 16.23 -9.67
C SER A 119 16.80 16.29 -11.17
N LYS A 120 17.03 17.48 -11.71
CA LYS A 120 17.21 17.72 -13.15
C LYS A 120 18.68 17.81 -13.53
N ASN A 121 19.03 17.48 -14.78
CA ASN A 121 20.29 17.83 -15.40
C ASN A 121 20.18 19.21 -16.08
N ASP A 122 21.31 19.67 -16.65
CA ASP A 122 21.38 21.00 -17.32
C ASP A 122 20.50 21.10 -18.56
N LEU A 123 20.07 19.98 -19.13
CA LEU A 123 19.19 19.88 -20.30
C LEU A 123 17.70 19.74 -19.92
N GLY A 124 17.35 19.80 -18.64
CA GLY A 124 15.99 19.66 -18.15
C GLY A 124 15.50 18.22 -17.96
N GLY A 125 16.30 17.22 -18.29
CA GLY A 125 15.97 15.80 -18.06
C GLY A 125 16.07 15.41 -16.58
N TYR A 126 15.38 14.38 -16.16
CA TYR A 126 15.40 13.88 -14.79
C TYR A 126 16.56 12.91 -14.55
N LYS A 127 17.45 13.25 -13.61
CA LYS A 127 18.36 12.28 -13.01
C LYS A 127 17.59 11.31 -12.12
N GLU A 128 16.67 11.88 -11.33
CA GLU A 128 15.73 11.18 -10.47
C GLU A 128 14.53 12.08 -10.21
N ALA A 129 13.33 11.53 -10.24
CA ALA A 129 12.11 12.25 -9.87
C ALA A 129 11.13 11.31 -9.15
N SER A 130 10.32 11.86 -8.25
CA SER A 130 9.32 11.15 -7.46
C SER A 130 8.01 11.90 -7.45
N PHE A 131 6.94 11.18 -7.74
CA PHE A 131 5.58 11.71 -7.86
C PHE A 131 4.62 10.90 -7.01
N GLU A 132 3.68 11.57 -6.38
CA GLU A 132 2.56 10.97 -5.67
C GLU A 132 1.34 11.01 -6.57
N ILE A 133 0.73 9.84 -6.80
CA ILE A 133 -0.45 9.72 -7.67
C ILE A 133 -1.58 9.11 -6.84
N LYS A 134 -2.74 9.77 -6.85
CA LYS A 134 -3.95 9.34 -6.13
C LYS A 134 -5.10 9.17 -7.10
N GLY A 135 -5.74 8.03 -7.07
CA GLY A 135 -6.91 7.77 -7.88
C GLY A 135 -7.38 6.33 -7.76
N LYS A 136 -8.59 6.10 -8.19
CA LYS A 136 -9.18 4.76 -8.15
C LYS A 136 -8.37 3.79 -9.00
N ASP A 137 -8.06 2.62 -8.45
CA ASP A 137 -7.34 1.52 -9.10
C ASP A 137 -5.93 1.91 -9.62
N VAL A 138 -5.33 2.99 -9.10
CA VAL A 138 -4.04 3.49 -9.61
C VAL A 138 -2.94 2.45 -9.49
N TYR A 139 -2.82 1.76 -8.36
CA TYR A 139 -1.80 0.71 -8.19
C TYR A 139 -2.08 -0.51 -9.07
N LYS A 140 -3.35 -0.92 -9.17
CA LYS A 140 -3.78 -2.06 -10.00
C LYS A 140 -3.34 -1.89 -11.45
N LYS A 141 -3.52 -0.69 -12.02
CA LYS A 141 -3.12 -0.36 -13.40
C LYS A 141 -1.62 -0.12 -13.54
N MET A 142 -1.03 0.68 -12.66
CA MET A 142 0.34 1.15 -12.82
C MET A 142 1.41 0.13 -12.42
N ARG A 143 1.11 -0.87 -11.60
CA ARG A 143 2.08 -1.89 -11.14
C ARG A 143 2.84 -2.58 -12.27
N TYR A 144 2.22 -2.67 -13.44
CA TYR A 144 2.83 -3.28 -14.63
C TYR A 144 3.89 -2.42 -15.32
N GLU A 145 3.97 -1.14 -14.97
CA GLU A 145 4.97 -0.21 -15.52
C GLU A 145 6.32 -0.25 -14.79
N THR A 146 6.39 -1.02 -13.73
CA THR A 146 7.60 -1.19 -12.92
C THR A 146 8.68 -1.96 -13.67
N GLY A 147 9.90 -1.39 -13.75
CA GLY A 147 11.07 -2.03 -14.36
C GLY A 147 11.93 -1.08 -15.18
N VAL A 148 12.79 -1.66 -16.04
CA VAL A 148 13.70 -0.91 -16.90
C VAL A 148 13.07 -0.69 -18.28
N HIS A 149 12.92 0.56 -18.67
CA HIS A 149 12.46 0.99 -19.98
C HIS A 149 13.66 1.38 -20.84
N ARG A 150 13.67 0.90 -22.10
CA ARG A 150 14.77 1.15 -23.03
C ARG A 150 14.29 2.00 -24.21
N VAL A 151 15.03 3.05 -24.54
CA VAL A 151 14.78 3.87 -25.72
C VAL A 151 15.86 3.66 -26.77
N GLN A 152 15.45 3.61 -28.02
CA GLN A 152 16.31 3.57 -29.20
C GLN A 152 15.91 4.72 -30.11
N ARG A 153 16.75 5.76 -30.18
CA ARG A 153 16.57 6.92 -31.05
C ARG A 153 17.91 7.62 -31.29
N ILE A 154 17.89 8.56 -32.22
CA ILE A 154 19.00 9.51 -32.41
C ILE A 154 18.77 10.63 -31.38
N PRO A 155 19.64 10.76 -30.35
CA PRO A 155 19.47 11.80 -29.33
C PRO A 155 19.58 13.20 -29.94
N ALA A 156 18.91 14.17 -29.31
CA ALA A 156 19.07 15.59 -29.67
C ALA A 156 20.52 16.09 -29.45
N THR A 157 21.29 15.39 -28.63
CA THR A 157 22.71 15.69 -28.31
C THR A 157 23.68 15.04 -29.28
N GLU A 158 23.23 14.16 -30.19
CA GLU A 158 24.08 13.43 -31.14
C GLU A 158 24.30 14.22 -32.44
N LYS A 159 25.56 14.45 -32.76
CA LYS A 159 25.97 15.23 -33.97
C LYS A 159 26.11 14.39 -35.25
N ASN A 160 26.33 13.07 -35.10
CA ASN A 160 26.66 12.16 -36.22
C ASN A 160 25.49 11.31 -36.70
N GLY A 161 24.26 11.56 -36.17
CA GLY A 161 23.06 10.82 -36.56
C GLY A 161 23.06 9.33 -36.13
N ARG A 162 23.84 8.96 -35.13
CA ARG A 162 23.88 7.57 -34.64
C ARG A 162 22.70 7.29 -33.71
N VAL A 163 22.10 6.12 -33.86
CA VAL A 163 21.09 5.63 -32.94
C VAL A 163 21.73 5.22 -31.63
N HIS A 164 21.31 5.83 -30.54
CA HIS A 164 21.72 5.48 -29.18
C HIS A 164 20.67 4.61 -28.51
N THR A 165 21.15 3.80 -27.56
CA THR A 165 20.28 2.99 -26.71
C THR A 165 20.48 3.45 -25.27
N SER A 166 19.46 4.08 -24.70
CA SER A 166 19.45 4.57 -23.32
C SER A 166 18.38 3.89 -22.50
N THR A 167 18.50 3.94 -21.19
CA THR A 167 17.54 3.31 -20.26
C THR A 167 17.11 4.28 -19.17
N ALA A 168 15.87 4.10 -18.71
CA ALA A 168 15.37 4.69 -17.49
C ALA A 168 14.63 3.61 -16.68
N SER A 169 14.74 3.65 -15.38
CA SER A 169 14.03 2.75 -14.49
C SER A 169 12.82 3.43 -13.88
N VAL A 170 11.73 2.69 -13.78
CA VAL A 170 10.47 3.09 -13.17
C VAL A 170 10.20 2.17 -11.98
N ALA A 171 9.91 2.76 -10.81
CA ALA A 171 9.45 2.03 -9.64
C ALA A 171 8.09 2.56 -9.21
N ILE A 172 7.19 1.66 -8.85
CA ILE A 172 5.84 1.97 -8.39
C ILE A 172 5.65 1.35 -7.03
N LEU A 173 5.57 2.21 -6.02
CA LEU A 173 5.47 1.82 -4.63
C LEU A 173 4.08 2.18 -4.10
N PRO A 174 3.31 1.20 -3.60
CA PRO A 174 1.99 1.47 -3.05
C PRO A 174 2.11 2.21 -1.71
N ILE A 175 1.33 3.28 -1.51
CA ILE A 175 1.21 3.95 -0.23
C ILE A 175 0.13 3.22 0.56
N ARG A 176 0.55 2.44 1.57
CA ARG A 176 -0.37 1.79 2.51
C ARG A 176 -0.73 2.75 3.63
N LYS A 177 -1.98 2.73 4.08
CA LYS A 177 -2.41 3.51 5.26
C LYS A 177 -1.57 3.08 6.47
N LYS A 178 -1.06 4.04 7.23
CA LYS A 178 -0.35 3.75 8.48
C LYS A 178 -1.28 2.96 9.40
N VAL A 179 -0.86 1.77 9.77
CA VAL A 179 -1.52 1.00 10.82
C VAL A 179 -1.32 1.76 12.13
N ASN A 180 -2.40 2.17 12.77
CA ASN A 180 -2.31 2.71 14.12
C ASN A 180 -1.78 1.61 15.05
N PHE A 181 -0.57 1.79 15.54
CA PHE A 181 0.05 0.84 16.44
C PHE A 181 -0.58 0.98 17.84
N GLU A 182 -1.49 0.08 18.16
CA GLU A 182 -2.05 -0.04 19.51
C GLU A 182 -1.28 -1.11 20.30
N ILE A 183 -0.73 -0.71 21.44
CA ILE A 183 -0.02 -1.63 22.31
C ILE A 183 -1.05 -2.43 23.10
N ASN A 184 -1.05 -3.76 22.96
CA ASN A 184 -1.86 -4.61 23.80
C ASN A 184 -1.26 -4.65 25.24
N PRO A 185 -2.01 -4.24 26.26
CA PRO A 185 -1.52 -4.25 27.66
C PRO A 185 -1.07 -5.64 28.15
N ALA A 186 -1.58 -6.72 27.59
CA ALA A 186 -1.20 -8.11 27.94
C ALA A 186 0.24 -8.46 27.52
N ASP A 187 0.78 -7.75 26.53
CA ASP A 187 2.13 -7.97 26.01
C ASP A 187 3.20 -7.19 26.77
N ILE A 188 2.80 -6.41 27.79
CA ILE A 188 3.70 -5.63 28.61
C ILE A 188 3.91 -6.34 29.96
N GLU A 189 5.16 -6.56 30.30
CA GLU A 189 5.59 -6.95 31.64
C GLU A 189 6.07 -5.73 32.39
N MET A 190 5.64 -5.60 33.64
CA MET A 190 5.88 -4.42 34.46
C MET A 190 6.66 -4.81 35.72
N GLU A 191 7.82 -4.20 35.89
CA GLU A 191 8.69 -4.38 37.08
C GLU A 191 8.81 -3.08 37.83
N TYR A 192 8.79 -3.18 39.14
CA TYR A 192 9.00 -2.04 40.05
C TYR A 192 10.32 -2.20 40.80
N SER A 193 11.02 -1.10 40.97
CA SER A 193 12.29 -1.07 41.68
C SER A 193 12.53 0.26 42.37
N ARG A 194 13.51 0.29 43.25
CA ARG A 194 13.91 1.53 43.89
C ARG A 194 14.67 2.42 42.92
N SER A 195 14.41 3.73 43.00
CA SER A 195 15.16 4.71 42.20
C SER A 195 16.58 4.81 42.78
N GLY A 196 17.59 4.54 41.93
CA GLY A 196 19.01 4.70 42.34
C GLY A 196 19.42 6.18 42.35
N GLY A 197 20.36 6.57 43.18
CA GLY A 197 20.96 7.91 43.19
C GLY A 197 21.08 8.51 44.59
N LYS A 198 21.70 9.73 44.66
CA LYS A 198 21.82 10.49 45.90
C LYS A 198 20.42 11.05 46.26
N GLY A 199 19.79 10.51 47.30
CA GLY A 199 18.45 10.94 47.71
C GLY A 199 18.18 10.63 49.20
N GLY A 200 17.11 11.22 49.78
CA GLY A 200 16.66 11.03 51.13
C GLY A 200 15.96 9.69 51.38
N GLN A 201 15.32 9.54 52.55
CA GLN A 201 14.70 8.27 53.01
C GLN A 201 13.69 7.67 51.97
N ASN A 202 12.97 8.49 51.22
CA ASN A 202 12.00 8.00 50.22
C ASN A 202 12.63 7.28 49.06
N VAL A 203 13.79 7.74 48.55
CA VAL A 203 14.51 7.11 47.43
C VAL A 203 14.98 5.69 47.78
N ASN A 204 15.31 5.49 49.05
CA ASN A 204 15.84 4.21 49.56
C ASN A 204 14.76 3.24 50.03
N LYS A 205 13.53 3.73 50.30
CA LYS A 205 12.45 2.92 50.86
C LYS A 205 11.29 2.64 49.88
N VAL A 206 11.01 3.56 48.92
CA VAL A 206 9.85 3.46 48.05
C VAL A 206 10.29 3.03 46.65
N GLU A 207 9.56 2.06 46.06
CA GLU A 207 9.79 1.55 44.71
C GLU A 207 9.05 2.44 43.72
N THR A 208 9.67 3.55 43.33
CA THR A 208 9.11 4.53 42.38
C THR A 208 9.57 4.32 40.97
N ALA A 209 10.67 3.58 40.74
CA ALA A 209 11.16 3.26 39.42
C ALA A 209 10.28 2.20 38.75
N VAL A 210 9.96 2.42 37.51
CA VAL A 210 9.17 1.51 36.68
C VAL A 210 9.99 1.06 35.48
N ARG A 211 10.03 -0.26 35.25
CA ARG A 211 10.57 -0.89 34.03
C ARG A 211 9.45 -1.60 33.31
N LEU A 212 9.27 -1.29 32.05
CA LEU A 212 8.32 -1.93 31.15
C LEU A 212 9.08 -2.76 30.13
N ILE A 213 8.66 -4.00 29.93
CA ILE A 213 9.25 -4.91 28.96
C ILE A 213 8.14 -5.34 28.01
N HIS A 214 8.33 -5.10 26.71
CA HIS A 214 7.43 -5.61 25.68
C HIS A 214 7.86 -7.02 25.28
N LYS A 215 7.10 -8.03 25.72
CA LYS A 215 7.43 -9.45 25.56
C LYS A 215 7.74 -9.89 24.13
N PRO A 216 6.94 -9.49 23.10
CA PRO A 216 7.19 -9.95 21.73
C PRO A 216 8.48 -9.43 21.12
N THR A 217 8.88 -8.18 21.43
CA THR A 217 10.08 -7.54 20.84
C THR A 217 11.29 -7.57 21.76
N GLY A 218 11.11 -7.84 23.05
CA GLY A 218 12.16 -7.77 24.07
C GLY A 218 12.63 -6.34 24.38
N LEU A 219 11.97 -5.31 23.85
CA LEU A 219 12.28 -3.92 24.15
C LEU A 219 11.93 -3.60 25.59
N ASP A 220 12.87 -2.98 26.30
CA ASP A 220 12.64 -2.51 27.64
C ASP A 220 12.85 -1.00 27.79
N VAL A 221 12.11 -0.41 28.70
CA VAL A 221 12.18 1.00 29.08
C VAL A 221 12.12 1.13 30.59
N ARG A 222 13.12 1.81 31.16
CA ARG A 222 13.14 2.14 32.59
C ARG A 222 12.97 3.64 32.77
N CYS A 223 12.03 4.03 33.66
CA CYS A 223 11.80 5.42 34.03
C CYS A 223 11.94 5.60 35.57
N THR A 224 12.75 6.60 35.95
CA THR A 224 13.06 6.92 37.36
C THR A 224 12.99 8.42 37.64
N ASN A 225 12.54 9.22 36.67
CA ASN A 225 12.66 10.69 36.68
C ASN A 225 11.66 11.38 37.59
N GLU A 226 10.52 10.74 37.84
CA GLU A 226 9.44 11.33 38.62
C GLU A 226 9.42 10.78 40.07
N ARG A 227 8.82 11.58 40.96
CA ARG A 227 8.64 11.17 42.37
C ARG A 227 7.52 10.15 42.60
N SER A 228 6.59 10.07 41.66
CA SER A 228 5.44 9.18 41.69
C SER A 228 5.64 7.97 40.79
N GLN A 229 5.34 6.78 41.30
CA GLN A 229 5.34 5.52 40.50
C GLN A 229 4.38 5.60 39.31
N VAL A 230 3.19 6.23 39.49
CA VAL A 230 2.20 6.40 38.43
C VAL A 230 2.75 7.28 37.31
N ALA A 231 3.36 8.41 37.62
CA ALA A 231 3.96 9.30 36.65
C ALA A 231 5.13 8.64 35.90
N ASN A 232 5.96 7.83 36.59
CA ASN A 232 7.01 7.05 35.93
C ASN A 232 6.45 5.96 34.99
N ARG A 233 5.32 5.32 35.38
CA ARG A 233 4.62 4.35 34.53
C ARG A 233 4.09 5.00 33.25
N GLU A 234 3.42 6.13 33.35
CA GLU A 234 2.89 6.88 32.20
C GLU A 234 4.01 7.31 31.25
N LYS A 235 5.11 7.85 31.79
CA LYS A 235 6.29 8.21 30.98
C LYS A 235 6.96 7.00 30.35
N ALA A 236 7.11 5.89 31.10
CA ALA A 236 7.69 4.68 30.57
C ALA A 236 6.84 4.11 29.43
N MET A 237 5.49 4.17 29.56
CA MET A 237 4.56 3.75 28.53
C MET A 237 4.69 4.62 27.26
N ALA A 238 4.74 5.95 27.41
CA ALA A 238 4.92 6.87 26.29
C ALA A 238 6.25 6.63 25.56
N ILE A 239 7.34 6.40 26.29
CA ILE A 239 8.66 6.10 25.71
C ILE A 239 8.64 4.74 25.01
N LEU A 240 8.02 3.71 25.59
CA LEU A 240 7.89 2.38 24.99
C LEU A 240 7.10 2.45 23.71
N SER A 241 5.97 3.16 23.71
CA SER A 241 5.15 3.39 22.52
C SER A 241 5.95 4.05 21.40
N ALA A 242 6.68 5.11 21.68
CA ALA A 242 7.52 5.80 20.70
C ALA A 242 8.62 4.89 20.14
N LYS A 243 9.27 4.08 20.97
CA LYS A 243 10.30 3.12 20.53
C LYS A 243 9.72 2.00 19.65
N LEU A 244 8.55 1.48 20.01
CA LEU A 244 7.89 0.44 19.21
C LEU A 244 7.42 0.99 17.86
N GLN A 245 6.87 2.20 17.86
CA GLN A 245 6.51 2.89 16.61
C GLN A 245 7.74 3.11 15.71
N GLN A 246 8.85 3.59 16.28
CA GLN A 246 10.10 3.76 15.52
C GLN A 246 10.60 2.43 14.93
N LEU A 247 10.55 1.35 15.70
CA LEU A 247 10.98 0.02 15.24
C LEU A 247 10.12 -0.47 14.07
N GLU A 248 8.80 -0.22 14.12
CA GLU A 248 7.90 -0.60 13.03
C GLU A 248 8.14 0.27 11.79
N GLU A 249 8.32 1.59 11.96
CA GLU A 249 8.70 2.49 10.86
C GLU A 249 10.04 2.08 10.20
N GLU A 250 11.03 1.63 10.99
CA GLU A 250 12.29 1.11 10.47
C GLU A 250 12.11 -0.20 9.69
N LYS A 251 11.24 -1.11 10.15
CA LYS A 251 10.93 -2.35 9.43
C LYS A 251 10.23 -2.07 8.10
N GLU A 252 9.24 -1.18 8.13
CA GLU A 252 8.55 -0.74 6.92
C GLU A 252 9.51 -0.08 5.94
N ALA A 253 10.37 0.83 6.39
CA ALA A 253 11.37 1.49 5.57
C ALA A 253 12.36 0.49 4.92
N LYS A 254 12.79 -0.54 5.67
CA LYS A 254 13.63 -1.62 5.12
C LYS A 254 12.89 -2.45 4.08
N LYS A 255 11.61 -2.76 4.30
CA LYS A 255 10.76 -3.47 3.34
C LYS A 255 10.59 -2.65 2.07
N TYR A 256 10.23 -1.37 2.18
CA TYR A 256 10.13 -0.44 1.04
C TYR A 256 11.43 -0.34 0.26
N SER A 257 12.56 -0.20 0.95
CA SER A 257 13.88 -0.14 0.32
C SER A 257 14.21 -1.45 -0.42
N GLY A 258 13.84 -2.60 0.13
CA GLY A 258 14.00 -3.91 -0.51
C GLY A 258 13.12 -4.05 -1.76
N GLU A 259 11.84 -3.72 -1.67
CA GLU A 259 10.89 -3.72 -2.79
C GLU A 259 11.35 -2.77 -3.91
N ARG A 260 11.72 -1.53 -3.56
CA ARG A 260 12.29 -0.55 -4.50
C ARG A 260 13.51 -1.09 -5.23
N LYS A 261 14.47 -1.68 -4.49
CA LYS A 261 15.69 -2.23 -5.08
C LYS A 261 15.41 -3.40 -6.03
N ALA A 262 14.45 -4.25 -5.68
CA ALA A 262 14.02 -5.37 -6.54
C ALA A 262 13.34 -4.86 -7.82
N GLN A 263 12.57 -3.77 -7.75
CA GLN A 263 11.86 -3.18 -8.89
C GLN A 263 12.81 -2.46 -9.87
N ILE A 264 13.80 -1.73 -9.37
CA ILE A 264 14.72 -0.93 -10.20
C ILE A 264 15.77 -1.81 -10.88
N GLY A 265 16.11 -2.96 -10.28
CA GLY A 265 17.20 -3.81 -10.74
C GLY A 265 18.54 -3.08 -10.76
N THR A 266 19.41 -3.39 -11.73
CA THR A 266 20.67 -2.69 -11.96
C THR A 266 20.53 -1.50 -12.91
N GLY A 267 19.38 -1.35 -13.58
CA GLY A 267 19.15 -0.36 -14.64
C GLY A 267 19.89 -0.66 -15.94
N ASP A 268 20.42 -1.88 -16.10
CA ASP A 268 21.13 -2.30 -17.30
C ASP A 268 20.16 -2.47 -18.49
N ARG A 269 20.72 -2.28 -19.70
CA ARG A 269 20.00 -2.47 -20.96
C ARG A 269 19.46 -3.88 -21.17
N SER A 270 20.03 -4.88 -20.52
CA SER A 270 19.62 -6.28 -20.57
C SER A 270 18.33 -6.56 -19.79
N GLU A 271 18.07 -5.81 -18.73
CA GLU A 271 16.90 -5.99 -17.84
C GLU A 271 15.61 -5.33 -18.34
N LYS A 272 15.61 -4.88 -19.61
CA LYS A 272 14.48 -4.17 -20.20
C LYS A 272 13.17 -4.95 -20.10
N ILE A 273 12.12 -4.29 -19.62
CA ILE A 273 10.73 -4.77 -19.74
C ILE A 273 10.10 -4.31 -21.05
N ARG A 274 10.45 -3.08 -21.50
CA ARG A 274 9.86 -2.47 -22.68
C ARG A 274 10.90 -1.70 -23.51
N THR A 275 10.74 -1.71 -24.82
CA THR A 275 11.58 -0.96 -25.76
C THR A 275 10.76 0.02 -26.57
N TYR A 276 11.16 1.28 -26.55
CA TYR A 276 10.64 2.39 -27.34
C TYR A 276 11.56 2.64 -28.53
N ASN A 277 11.16 2.17 -29.71
CA ASN A 277 11.97 2.27 -30.94
C ASN A 277 11.41 3.39 -31.82
N PHE A 278 11.98 4.58 -31.73
CA PHE A 278 11.56 5.76 -32.50
C PHE A 278 11.75 5.62 -34.01
N PRO A 279 12.88 5.09 -34.52
CA PRO A 279 13.07 4.87 -35.95
C PRO A 279 12.01 3.95 -36.62
N GLN A 280 11.47 3.01 -35.82
CA GLN A 280 10.44 2.06 -36.32
C GLN A 280 9.03 2.44 -35.90
N ASP A 281 8.85 3.57 -35.17
CA ASP A 281 7.56 3.99 -34.61
C ASP A 281 6.86 2.85 -33.86
N ARG A 282 7.61 2.11 -33.00
CA ARG A 282 7.17 0.87 -32.36
C ARG A 282 7.56 0.83 -30.89
N ILE A 283 6.61 0.42 -30.05
CA ILE A 283 6.87 0.00 -28.68
C ILE A 283 6.70 -1.51 -28.60
N THR A 284 7.66 -2.20 -27.96
CA THR A 284 7.60 -3.65 -27.71
C THR A 284 7.69 -3.92 -26.24
N ASP A 285 6.69 -4.60 -25.65
CA ASP A 285 6.77 -5.14 -24.31
C ASP A 285 7.31 -6.57 -24.37
N HIS A 286 8.49 -6.78 -23.77
CA HIS A 286 9.21 -8.04 -23.84
C HIS A 286 8.64 -9.14 -22.95
N ARG A 287 7.79 -8.78 -21.99
CA ARG A 287 7.16 -9.75 -21.07
C ARG A 287 6.07 -10.56 -21.76
N ILE A 288 5.29 -9.88 -22.61
CA ILE A 288 4.19 -10.49 -23.37
C ILE A 288 4.48 -10.60 -24.86
N LYS A 289 5.69 -10.19 -25.31
CA LYS A 289 6.15 -10.23 -26.72
C LYS A 289 5.18 -9.57 -27.70
N LYS A 290 4.56 -8.45 -27.31
CA LYS A 290 3.58 -7.71 -28.11
C LYS A 290 4.10 -6.32 -28.45
N SER A 291 3.77 -5.85 -29.64
CA SER A 291 4.20 -4.55 -30.15
C SER A 291 3.00 -3.65 -30.48
N TRP A 292 3.19 -2.35 -30.29
CA TRP A 292 2.23 -1.30 -30.68
C TRP A 292 2.94 -0.23 -31.47
N HIS A 293 2.21 0.39 -32.39
CA HIS A 293 2.66 1.47 -33.24
C HIS A 293 2.05 2.82 -32.80
N ASN A 294 2.49 3.91 -33.40
CA ASN A 294 2.12 5.28 -33.06
C ASN A 294 2.69 5.72 -31.71
N LEU A 295 4.01 5.65 -31.62
CA LEU A 295 4.78 6.01 -30.43
C LEU A 295 4.51 7.43 -29.94
N PRO A 296 4.32 8.47 -30.79
CA PRO A 296 3.95 9.81 -30.32
C PRO A 296 2.64 9.81 -29.52
N LYS A 297 1.59 9.11 -29.98
CA LYS A 297 0.32 9.03 -29.24
C LYS A 297 0.49 8.33 -27.90
N ILE A 298 1.33 7.30 -27.86
CA ILE A 298 1.59 6.56 -26.62
C ILE A 298 2.36 7.45 -25.62
N MET A 299 3.34 8.21 -26.09
CA MET A 299 4.10 9.17 -25.26
C MET A 299 3.24 10.34 -24.73
N GLU A 300 2.12 10.63 -25.39
CA GLU A 300 1.09 11.59 -24.92
C GLU A 300 0.07 10.96 -23.94
N GLY A 301 0.38 9.81 -23.34
CA GLY A 301 -0.45 9.16 -22.34
C GLY A 301 -1.29 7.98 -22.85
N GLY A 302 -1.18 7.60 -24.12
CA GLY A 302 -1.96 6.50 -24.72
C GLY A 302 -1.48 5.10 -24.33
N ILE A 303 -1.13 4.86 -23.07
CA ILE A 303 -0.61 3.56 -22.56
C ILE A 303 -1.71 2.58 -22.11
N GLY A 304 -2.97 3.01 -22.11
CA GLY A 304 -4.10 2.20 -21.61
C GLY A 304 -4.23 0.84 -22.28
N ASP A 305 -4.09 0.78 -23.61
CA ASP A 305 -4.14 -0.46 -24.39
C ASP A 305 -3.00 -1.43 -24.02
N ILE A 306 -1.82 -0.89 -23.69
CA ILE A 306 -0.66 -1.68 -23.28
C ILE A 306 -0.92 -2.29 -21.91
N ILE A 307 -1.41 -1.49 -20.97
CA ILE A 307 -1.76 -1.92 -19.59
C ILE A 307 -2.83 -3.02 -19.66
N SER A 308 -3.90 -2.79 -20.43
CA SER A 308 -5.00 -3.76 -20.59
C SER A 308 -4.54 -5.08 -21.20
N ALA A 309 -3.64 -5.04 -22.17
CA ALA A 309 -3.09 -6.25 -22.77
C ALA A 309 -2.21 -7.05 -21.79
N ILE A 310 -1.47 -6.36 -20.92
CA ILE A 310 -0.67 -7.03 -19.87
C ILE A 310 -1.59 -7.62 -18.78
N GLU A 311 -2.64 -6.89 -18.39
CA GLU A 311 -3.60 -7.34 -17.38
C GLU A 311 -4.39 -8.57 -17.86
N SER A 312 -4.78 -8.61 -19.14
CA SER A 312 -5.47 -9.75 -19.73
C SER A 312 -4.54 -10.95 -20.04
N GLY A 313 -3.22 -10.76 -19.97
CA GLY A 313 -2.25 -11.79 -20.31
C GLY A 313 -2.19 -12.13 -21.82
N GLU A 314 -2.64 -11.19 -22.68
CA GLU A 314 -2.55 -11.35 -24.13
C GLU A 314 -1.09 -11.39 -24.58
N THR A 315 -0.66 -12.51 -25.15
CA THR A 315 0.67 -12.65 -25.73
C THR A 315 0.65 -12.34 -27.23
N GLY A 316 1.67 -11.62 -27.72
CA GLY A 316 1.89 -11.41 -29.14
C GLY A 316 2.40 -12.69 -29.83
N ASN A 317 2.30 -12.75 -31.16
CA ASN A 317 2.89 -13.83 -31.95
C ASN A 317 4.41 -13.64 -32.04
N GLU A 318 5.18 -14.74 -32.01
CA GLU A 318 6.66 -14.74 -32.08
C GLU A 318 7.24 -14.20 -33.39
N GLU A 319 6.40 -13.90 -34.40
CA GLU A 319 6.84 -13.47 -35.75
C GLU A 319 7.07 -11.94 -35.89
N GLU A 320 6.91 -11.15 -34.79
CA GLU A 320 7.05 -9.68 -34.85
C GLU A 320 8.36 -9.13 -34.19
N GLU A 321 9.39 -9.94 -34.00
CA GLU A 321 10.72 -9.50 -33.57
C GLU A 321 11.59 -8.87 -34.67
#